data_05fdc25f1e7b3d66d3d8fe1bc374d08e
#
_entry.id   05fdc25f1e7b3d66d3d8fe1bc374d08e
#
_cell.length_a   1.000
_cell.length_b   1.000
_cell.length_c   1.000
_cell.angle_alpha   90.00
_cell.angle_beta   90.00
_cell.angle_gamma   90.00
#
_symmetry.space_group_name_H-M   'P 1'
#
loop_
_entity.id
_entity.type
_entity.pdbx_description
1 polymer ?
#
loop_
_entity_poly.entity_id
_entity_poly.type
_entity_poly.pdbx_seq_one_letter_code
_entity_poly.pdbx_strand_id
1 'polypeptide(L)'
;MSKKYIYISREQAKQGVSCVFMVADKPVVNMTEYFEGKACLYVGEDLPHFITYLPELDTIREATEEEKLERNQRNLAENELLIDGKIVAYDTYSQKIIDGNIVEKTREDYIQEGIITLETEKGKARAEREKVFNALDLYDKAVLRGDIEESQEEKTARDSFRQAWLELPNNYTDLITSIEELYPVLPAIIAYFA
;
A
#
# COMPACT_ATOMS: atom_id res chain seq x y z
N MET A 1 2.45 17.43 -29.80
CA MET A 1 2.78 18.75 -29.20
C MET A 1 4.18 19.15 -29.71
N SER A 2 4.40 20.42 -30.05
CA SER A 2 5.69 20.88 -30.60
C SER A 2 6.61 21.33 -29.47
N LYS A 3 7.85 20.83 -29.46
CA LYS A 3 8.88 21.27 -28.54
C LYS A 3 9.20 22.76 -28.75
N LYS A 4 9.30 23.50 -27.68
CA LYS A 4 9.70 24.91 -27.66
C LYS A 4 11.14 25.05 -27.16
N TYR A 5 11.83 26.09 -27.62
CA TYR A 5 13.15 26.48 -27.17
C TYR A 5 12.99 27.67 -26.23
N ILE A 6 13.23 27.45 -24.93
CA ILE A 6 13.00 28.43 -23.85
C ILE A 6 14.35 28.89 -23.33
N TYR A 7 14.61 30.17 -23.47
CA TYR A 7 15.84 30.83 -23.03
C TYR A 7 15.60 31.51 -21.69
N ILE A 8 16.39 31.14 -20.69
CA ILE A 8 16.18 31.47 -19.29
C ILE A 8 17.42 32.18 -18.76
N SER A 9 17.27 33.15 -17.88
CA SER A 9 18.38 33.78 -17.17
C SER A 9 19.19 32.70 -16.41
N ARG A 10 20.45 32.51 -16.79
CA ARG A 10 21.35 31.53 -16.14
C ARG A 10 21.58 31.89 -14.67
N GLU A 11 21.71 33.17 -14.35
CA GLU A 11 21.89 33.64 -12.98
C GLU A 11 20.69 33.28 -12.10
N GLN A 12 19.49 33.55 -12.59
CA GLN A 12 18.25 33.23 -11.86
C GLN A 12 18.01 31.71 -11.80
N ALA A 13 18.34 31.00 -12.88
CA ALA A 13 18.23 29.53 -12.90
C ALA A 13 19.11 28.85 -11.84
N LYS A 14 20.32 29.35 -11.59
CA LYS A 14 21.20 28.89 -10.49
C LYS A 14 20.57 29.07 -9.10
N GLN A 15 19.67 30.02 -8.97
CA GLN A 15 18.91 30.27 -7.73
C GLN A 15 17.58 29.48 -7.67
N GLY A 16 17.30 28.64 -8.67
CA GLY A 16 16.06 27.89 -8.76
C GLY A 16 14.86 28.69 -9.26
N VAL A 17 15.11 29.89 -9.85
CA VAL A 17 14.08 30.79 -10.36
C VAL A 17 14.06 30.77 -11.89
N SER A 18 12.89 30.49 -12.48
CA SER A 18 12.69 30.52 -13.93
C SER A 18 12.37 31.95 -14.41
N CYS A 19 13.39 32.66 -14.85
CA CYS A 19 13.22 33.97 -15.50
C CYS A 19 13.42 33.82 -17.00
N VAL A 20 12.32 33.82 -17.76
CA VAL A 20 12.32 33.60 -19.19
C VAL A 20 12.68 34.86 -19.93
N PHE A 21 13.70 34.81 -20.79
CA PHE A 21 14.05 35.88 -21.74
C PHE A 21 13.25 35.75 -23.03
N MET A 22 13.12 34.50 -23.56
CA MET A 22 12.50 34.23 -24.85
C MET A 22 11.94 32.81 -24.93
N VAL A 23 10.87 32.66 -25.67
CA VAL A 23 10.33 31.35 -26.13
C VAL A 23 10.29 31.37 -27.66
N ALA A 24 10.83 30.35 -28.29
CA ALA A 24 10.88 30.24 -29.74
C ALA A 24 10.52 28.81 -30.20
N ASP A 25 9.95 28.71 -31.42
CA ASP A 25 9.65 27.44 -32.06
C ASP A 25 10.87 26.80 -32.75
N LYS A 26 11.94 27.59 -32.90
CA LYS A 26 13.23 27.14 -33.49
C LYS A 26 14.38 27.66 -32.62
N PRO A 27 15.54 26.98 -32.62
CA PRO A 27 16.70 27.44 -31.87
C PRO A 27 17.24 28.77 -32.45
N VAL A 28 17.67 29.64 -31.54
CA VAL A 28 18.36 30.91 -31.92
C VAL A 28 19.78 30.55 -32.41
N VAL A 29 20.16 31.06 -33.57
CA VAL A 29 21.46 30.84 -34.21
C VAL A 29 22.54 31.51 -33.43
N ASN A 30 23.26 31.77 -32.88
CA ASN A 30 24.24 32.50 -32.05
C ASN A 30 23.68 32.94 -30.69
N MET A 31 23.19 31.96 -29.93
CA MET A 31 22.59 32.17 -28.61
C MET A 31 23.53 33.00 -27.68
N THR A 32 24.83 32.67 -27.68
CA THR A 32 25.82 33.35 -26.83
C THR A 32 25.93 34.85 -27.17
N GLU A 33 25.93 35.19 -28.44
CA GLU A 33 26.00 36.58 -28.89
C GLU A 33 24.68 37.31 -28.62
N TYR A 34 23.55 36.68 -28.94
CA TYR A 34 22.21 37.25 -28.79
C TYR A 34 21.88 37.58 -27.32
N PHE A 35 22.24 36.70 -26.41
CA PHE A 35 21.97 36.85 -24.98
C PHE A 35 23.20 37.28 -24.17
N GLU A 36 24.30 37.70 -24.80
CA GLU A 36 25.55 38.10 -24.15
C GLU A 36 26.07 37.01 -23.16
N GLY A 37 25.82 35.75 -23.43
CA GLY A 37 26.19 34.68 -22.54
C GLY A 37 25.39 34.57 -21.24
N LYS A 38 24.28 35.33 -21.10
CA LYS A 38 23.47 35.38 -19.86
C LYS A 38 22.35 34.33 -19.83
N ALA A 39 22.04 33.69 -20.95
CA ALA A 39 20.98 32.68 -21.04
C ALA A 39 21.50 31.24 -21.00
N CYS A 40 20.71 30.35 -20.42
CA CYS A 40 20.75 28.92 -20.64
C CYS A 40 19.51 28.46 -21.45
N LEU A 41 19.60 27.31 -22.11
CA LEU A 41 18.55 26.81 -22.98
C LEU A 41 17.83 25.63 -22.33
N TYR A 42 16.52 25.70 -22.26
CA TYR A 42 15.65 24.56 -21.99
C TYR A 42 14.83 24.21 -23.24
N VAL A 43 14.67 22.91 -23.51
CA VAL A 43 13.87 22.43 -24.64
C VAL A 43 12.77 21.53 -24.09
N GLY A 44 11.54 21.97 -24.21
CA GLY A 44 10.37 21.26 -23.67
C GLY A 44 9.08 21.85 -24.22
N GLU A 45 7.96 21.27 -23.84
CA GLU A 45 6.63 21.79 -24.19
C GLU A 45 6.25 22.95 -23.28
N ASP A 46 6.45 22.78 -21.98
CA ASP A 46 6.19 23.76 -20.94
C ASP A 46 7.40 23.93 -20.03
N LEU A 47 7.52 25.09 -19.43
CA LEU A 47 8.56 25.37 -18.45
C LEU A 47 8.22 24.74 -17.11
N PRO A 48 9.14 23.99 -16.48
CA PRO A 48 8.93 23.47 -15.14
C PRO A 48 8.67 24.57 -14.11
N HIS A 49 7.76 24.33 -13.17
CA HIS A 49 7.43 25.32 -12.14
C HIS A 49 8.56 25.49 -11.11
N PHE A 50 9.15 24.38 -10.69
CA PHE A 50 10.34 24.36 -9.85
C PHE A 50 11.52 23.80 -10.64
N ILE A 51 12.63 24.52 -10.67
CA ILE A 51 13.75 24.18 -11.53
C ILE A 51 15.04 23.92 -10.75
N THR A 52 15.88 23.03 -11.30
CA THR A 52 17.28 22.87 -10.93
C THR A 52 18.15 23.12 -12.14
N TYR A 53 19.14 24.02 -11.99
CA TYR A 53 20.13 24.30 -13.02
C TYR A 53 21.18 23.19 -13.09
N LEU A 54 21.50 22.76 -14.31
CA LEU A 54 22.50 21.75 -14.61
C LEU A 54 23.73 22.43 -15.25
N PRO A 55 24.82 22.69 -14.47
CA PRO A 55 25.96 23.46 -14.96
C PRO A 55 26.67 22.81 -16.15
N GLU A 56 26.79 21.48 -16.14
CA GLU A 56 27.51 20.73 -17.16
C GLU A 56 26.83 20.76 -18.54
N LEU A 57 25.51 20.89 -18.53
CA LEU A 57 24.70 20.94 -19.76
C LEU A 57 24.22 22.35 -20.10
N ASP A 58 24.51 23.32 -19.27
CA ASP A 58 24.02 24.72 -19.32
C ASP A 58 22.50 24.78 -19.61
N THR A 59 21.74 23.99 -18.89
CA THR A 59 20.29 23.88 -19.02
C THR A 59 19.63 23.75 -17.65
N ILE A 60 18.31 23.61 -17.65
CA ILE A 60 17.52 23.32 -16.45
C ILE A 60 16.77 22.00 -16.59
N ARG A 61 16.38 21.44 -15.48
CA ARG A 61 15.34 20.39 -15.37
C ARG A 61 14.33 20.76 -14.31
N GLU A 62 13.27 20.01 -14.23
CA GLU A 62 12.39 20.07 -13.06
C GLU A 62 13.14 19.60 -11.81
N ALA A 63 12.92 20.29 -10.70
CA ALA A 63 13.46 19.92 -9.40
C ALA A 63 12.84 18.58 -8.95
N THR A 64 13.64 17.70 -8.34
CA THR A 64 13.12 16.48 -7.72
C THR A 64 12.30 16.83 -6.48
N GLU A 65 11.54 15.86 -5.98
CA GLU A 65 10.72 16.08 -4.79
C GLU A 65 11.57 16.36 -3.55
N GLU A 66 12.74 15.74 -3.46
CA GLU A 66 13.73 15.97 -2.40
C GLU A 66 14.31 17.38 -2.47
N GLU A 67 14.67 17.86 -3.68
CA GLU A 67 15.16 19.21 -3.88
C GLU A 67 14.08 20.27 -3.55
N LYS A 68 12.82 19.99 -3.86
CA LYS A 68 11.68 20.83 -3.47
C LYS A 68 11.51 20.88 -1.95
N LEU A 69 11.71 19.73 -1.28
CA LEU A 69 11.64 19.63 0.18
C LEU A 69 12.77 20.45 0.83
N GLU A 70 14.02 20.27 0.38
CA GLU A 70 15.20 21.01 0.88
C GLU A 70 15.05 22.53 0.74
N ARG A 71 14.36 22.97 -0.31
CA ARG A 71 14.10 24.40 -0.58
C ARG A 71 12.83 24.94 0.07
N ASN A 72 12.16 24.16 0.92
CA ASN A 72 10.86 24.49 1.52
C ASN A 72 9.75 24.81 0.50
N GLN A 73 9.84 24.22 -0.70
CA GLN A 73 8.85 24.35 -1.76
C GLN A 73 7.74 23.31 -1.68
N ARG A 74 7.90 22.32 -0.82
CA ARG A 74 6.88 21.33 -0.41
C ARG A 74 7.13 20.86 1.02
N ASN A 75 6.13 20.22 1.61
CA ASN A 75 6.24 19.48 2.88
C ASN A 75 6.09 17.98 2.61
N LEU A 76 6.59 17.16 3.53
CA LEU A 76 6.27 15.73 3.53
C LEU A 76 4.77 15.53 3.77
N ALA A 77 4.17 14.58 3.06
CA ALA A 77 2.81 14.13 3.36
C ALA A 77 2.81 13.26 4.63
N GLU A 78 1.62 13.01 5.19
CA GLU A 78 1.47 12.20 6.41
C GLU A 78 2.03 10.77 6.26
N ASN A 79 2.04 10.26 5.05
CA ASN A 79 2.54 8.93 4.69
C ASN A 79 3.90 8.96 4.01
N GLU A 80 4.68 10.02 4.19
CA GLU A 80 6.03 10.15 3.62
C GLU A 80 7.07 10.36 4.73
N LEU A 81 8.24 9.75 4.54
CA LEU A 81 9.40 9.88 5.41
C LEU A 81 10.64 10.16 4.57
N LEU A 82 11.53 11.02 5.07
CA LEU A 82 12.83 11.26 4.45
C LEU A 82 13.86 10.26 5.03
N ILE A 83 14.28 9.28 4.22
CA ILE A 83 15.29 8.28 4.60
C ILE A 83 16.48 8.42 3.66
N ASP A 84 17.67 8.64 4.20
CA ASP A 84 18.92 8.82 3.44
C ASP A 84 18.80 9.84 2.29
N GLY A 85 18.09 10.94 2.54
CA GLY A 85 17.88 12.01 1.56
C GLY A 85 16.88 11.68 0.45
N LYS A 86 16.13 10.59 0.58
CA LYS A 86 15.06 10.20 -0.36
C LYS A 86 13.71 10.20 0.34
N ILE A 87 12.69 10.67 -0.38
CA ILE A 87 11.31 10.61 0.09
C ILE A 87 10.78 9.20 -0.16
N VAL A 88 10.38 8.52 0.91
CA VAL A 88 9.80 7.18 0.88
C VAL A 88 8.36 7.27 1.38
N ALA A 89 7.41 6.87 0.56
CA ALA A 89 6.02 6.73 0.97
C ALA A 89 5.82 5.37 1.64
N TYR A 90 4.96 5.33 2.67
CA TYR A 90 4.59 4.09 3.37
C TYR A 90 3.06 3.99 3.52
N ASP A 91 2.58 2.75 3.66
CA ASP A 91 1.17 2.49 3.90
C ASP A 91 0.86 2.59 5.39
N THR A 92 0.22 3.66 5.81
CA THR A 92 -0.16 3.90 7.22
C THR A 92 -1.10 2.84 7.79
N TYR A 93 -1.79 2.06 6.94
CA TYR A 93 -2.64 0.96 7.39
C TYR A 93 -1.83 -0.26 7.81
N SER A 94 -0.87 -0.70 6.99
CA SER A 94 -0.06 -1.90 7.22
C SER A 94 1.31 -1.62 7.83
N GLN A 95 1.76 -0.36 7.83
CA GLN A 95 3.11 0.02 8.23
C GLN A 95 3.08 1.10 9.32
N LYS A 96 4.15 1.14 10.12
CA LYS A 96 4.40 2.14 11.15
C LYS A 96 5.87 2.57 11.14
N ILE A 97 6.16 3.67 11.82
CA ILE A 97 7.53 4.18 11.97
C ILE A 97 8.05 3.82 13.36
N ILE A 98 9.20 3.15 13.41
CA ILE A 98 9.95 2.89 14.65
C ILE A 98 11.38 3.36 14.44
N ASP A 99 11.84 4.26 15.29
CA ASP A 99 13.22 4.81 15.27
C ASP A 99 13.62 5.33 13.87
N GLY A 100 12.67 5.98 13.16
CA GLY A 100 12.90 6.53 11.82
C GLY A 100 12.88 5.50 10.68
N ASN A 101 12.54 4.25 10.95
CA ASN A 101 12.42 3.20 9.95
C ASN A 101 10.96 2.79 9.75
N ILE A 102 10.61 2.46 8.50
CA ILE A 102 9.31 1.92 8.14
C ILE A 102 9.33 0.42 8.42
N VAL A 103 8.41 -0.06 9.24
CA VAL A 103 8.25 -1.47 9.61
C VAL A 103 6.80 -1.89 9.44
N GLU A 104 6.58 -3.17 9.16
CA GLU A 104 5.22 -3.74 9.12
C GLU A 104 4.59 -3.72 10.51
N LYS A 105 3.29 -3.42 10.58
CA LYS A 105 2.51 -3.54 11.81
C LYS A 105 2.35 -4.99 12.20
N THR A 106 2.48 -5.24 13.50
CA THR A 106 2.22 -6.56 14.08
C THR A 106 0.74 -6.74 14.42
N ARG A 107 0.35 -7.96 14.79
CA ARG A 107 -1.01 -8.22 15.28
C ARG A 107 -1.34 -7.37 16.51
N GLU A 108 -0.36 -7.18 17.41
CA GLU A 108 -0.51 -6.34 18.61
C GLU A 108 -0.81 -4.89 18.26
N ASP A 109 -0.21 -4.36 17.19
CA ASP A 109 -0.50 -3.00 16.71
C ASP A 109 -1.96 -2.86 16.28
N TYR A 110 -2.46 -3.81 15.48
CA TYR A 110 -3.86 -3.82 15.05
C TYR A 110 -4.84 -3.98 16.22
N ILE A 111 -4.46 -4.71 17.28
CA ILE A 111 -5.25 -4.82 18.50
C ILE A 111 -5.28 -3.48 19.24
N GLN A 112 -4.13 -2.82 19.40
CA GLN A 112 -4.03 -1.52 20.05
C GLN A 112 -4.80 -0.43 19.30
N GLU A 113 -4.80 -0.47 17.99
CA GLU A 113 -5.58 0.43 17.12
C GLU A 113 -7.09 0.11 17.11
N GLY A 114 -7.51 -0.98 17.73
CA GLY A 114 -8.91 -1.42 17.76
C GLY A 114 -9.42 -1.97 16.44
N ILE A 115 -8.55 -2.31 15.51
CA ILE A 115 -8.89 -2.95 14.22
C ILE A 115 -9.20 -4.43 14.45
N ILE A 116 -8.37 -5.10 15.27
CA ILE A 116 -8.63 -6.46 15.74
C ILE A 116 -9.27 -6.38 17.12
N THR A 117 -10.49 -6.86 17.22
CA THR A 117 -11.27 -6.93 18.45
C THR A 117 -11.84 -8.33 18.65
N LEU A 118 -12.26 -8.66 19.88
CA LEU A 118 -12.94 -9.94 20.13
C LEU A 118 -14.17 -10.12 19.23
N GLU A 119 -14.91 -9.06 18.96
CA GLU A 119 -16.11 -9.15 18.14
C GLU A 119 -15.77 -9.37 16.65
N THR A 120 -14.73 -8.71 16.11
CA THR A 120 -14.29 -8.94 14.73
C THR A 120 -13.78 -10.36 14.54
N GLU A 121 -12.99 -10.89 15.48
CA GLU A 121 -12.49 -12.26 15.44
C GLU A 121 -13.64 -13.28 15.57
N LYS A 122 -14.54 -13.09 16.55
CA LYS A 122 -15.74 -13.95 16.68
C LYS A 122 -16.66 -13.88 15.46
N GLY A 123 -16.70 -12.72 14.79
CA GLY A 123 -17.41 -12.57 13.52
C GLY A 123 -16.85 -13.45 12.41
N LYS A 124 -15.52 -13.55 12.30
CA LYS A 124 -14.86 -14.47 11.34
C LYS A 124 -15.23 -15.93 11.61
N ALA A 125 -15.15 -16.37 12.87
CA ALA A 125 -15.53 -17.74 13.23
C ALA A 125 -17.00 -18.04 12.93
N ARG A 126 -17.91 -17.10 13.17
CA ARG A 126 -19.34 -17.25 12.83
C ARG A 126 -19.56 -17.39 11.34
N ALA A 127 -18.87 -16.56 10.53
CA ALA A 127 -18.97 -16.62 9.08
C ALA A 127 -18.41 -17.93 8.51
N GLU A 128 -17.28 -18.41 9.03
CA GLU A 128 -16.70 -19.69 8.60
C GLU A 128 -17.57 -20.88 9.04
N ARG A 129 -18.09 -20.84 10.27
CA ARG A 129 -19.04 -21.85 10.78
C ARG A 129 -20.25 -22.03 9.86
N GLU A 130 -20.82 -20.96 9.29
CA GLU A 130 -21.93 -21.06 8.37
C GLU A 130 -21.58 -21.89 7.13
N LYS A 131 -20.38 -21.70 6.57
CA LYS A 131 -19.91 -22.50 5.43
C LYS A 131 -19.77 -23.97 5.82
N VAL A 132 -19.11 -24.22 6.95
CA VAL A 132 -18.92 -25.58 7.48
C VAL A 132 -20.26 -26.27 7.74
N PHE A 133 -21.24 -25.58 8.32
CA PHE A 133 -22.54 -26.14 8.60
C PHE A 133 -23.35 -26.45 7.35
N ASN A 134 -23.22 -25.62 6.30
CA ASN A 134 -23.80 -25.95 5.01
C ASN A 134 -23.25 -27.27 4.44
N ALA A 135 -21.94 -27.52 4.56
CA ALA A 135 -21.32 -28.77 4.16
C ALA A 135 -21.81 -29.95 5.02
N LEU A 136 -21.90 -29.77 6.35
CA LEU A 136 -22.44 -30.77 7.27
C LEU A 136 -23.89 -31.11 6.96
N ASP A 137 -24.69 -30.13 6.63
CA ASP A 137 -26.12 -30.36 6.27
C ASP A 137 -26.27 -31.15 4.95
N LEU A 138 -25.35 -30.95 4.00
CA LEU A 138 -25.30 -31.80 2.79
C LEU A 138 -24.92 -33.25 3.11
N TYR A 139 -23.94 -33.45 3.98
CA TYR A 139 -23.55 -34.75 4.47
C TYR A 139 -24.71 -35.46 5.20
N ASP A 140 -25.36 -34.75 6.15
CA ASP A 140 -26.52 -35.29 6.88
C ASP A 140 -27.63 -35.73 5.93
N LYS A 141 -27.91 -34.96 4.89
CA LYS A 141 -28.91 -35.33 3.86
C LYS A 141 -28.48 -36.59 3.08
N ALA A 142 -27.20 -36.77 2.78
CA ALA A 142 -26.69 -37.96 2.10
C ALA A 142 -26.80 -39.21 3.00
N VAL A 143 -26.49 -39.09 4.27
CA VAL A 143 -26.69 -40.19 5.26
C VAL A 143 -28.17 -40.55 5.40
N LEU A 144 -29.06 -39.54 5.53
CA LEU A 144 -30.51 -39.78 5.64
C LEU A 144 -31.12 -40.48 4.41
N ARG A 145 -30.58 -40.25 3.22
CA ARG A 145 -31.00 -40.92 1.97
C ARG A 145 -30.40 -42.31 1.79
N GLY A 146 -29.44 -42.70 2.64
CA GLY A 146 -28.70 -43.94 2.50
C GLY A 146 -27.61 -43.88 1.40
N ASP A 147 -27.25 -42.68 0.90
CA ASP A 147 -26.18 -42.50 -0.07
C ASP A 147 -24.81 -42.73 0.60
N ILE A 148 -24.74 -42.60 1.93
CA ILE A 148 -23.57 -42.79 2.78
C ILE A 148 -23.97 -43.66 3.98
N GLU A 149 -23.18 -44.67 4.27
CA GLU A 149 -23.26 -45.42 5.52
C GLU A 149 -22.35 -44.80 6.56
N GLU A 150 -22.91 -44.24 7.63
CA GLU A 150 -22.17 -43.62 8.73
C GLU A 150 -22.07 -44.61 9.91
N SER A 151 -20.86 -44.87 10.36
CA SER A 151 -20.61 -45.62 11.59
C SER A 151 -20.92 -44.78 12.84
N GLN A 152 -21.09 -45.44 13.99
CA GLN A 152 -21.31 -44.72 15.24
C GLN A 152 -20.11 -43.86 15.65
N GLU A 153 -18.89 -44.27 15.30
CA GLU A 153 -17.67 -43.47 15.56
C GLU A 153 -17.63 -42.19 14.72
N GLU A 154 -17.96 -42.31 13.44
CA GLU A 154 -18.04 -41.16 12.51
C GLU A 154 -19.12 -40.17 12.91
N LYS A 155 -20.29 -40.67 13.32
CA LYS A 155 -21.36 -39.86 13.86
C LYS A 155 -20.89 -39.06 15.09
N THR A 156 -20.20 -39.74 16.03
CA THR A 156 -19.69 -39.09 17.23
C THR A 156 -18.65 -38.01 16.89
N ALA A 157 -17.74 -38.29 15.94
CA ALA A 157 -16.73 -37.32 15.48
C ALA A 157 -17.39 -36.08 14.82
N ARG A 158 -18.39 -36.30 13.97
CA ARG A 158 -19.15 -35.21 13.34
C ARG A 158 -19.88 -34.35 14.38
N ASP A 159 -20.57 -34.97 15.32
CA ASP A 159 -21.33 -34.26 16.35
C ASP A 159 -20.37 -33.45 17.26
N SER A 160 -19.21 -34.01 17.60
CA SER A 160 -18.17 -33.33 18.35
C SER A 160 -17.57 -32.15 17.58
N PHE A 161 -17.35 -32.33 16.29
CA PHE A 161 -16.87 -31.27 15.39
C PHE A 161 -17.89 -30.12 15.28
N ARG A 162 -19.17 -30.43 15.13
CA ARG A 162 -20.26 -29.45 15.14
C ARG A 162 -20.32 -28.67 16.45
N GLN A 163 -20.20 -29.38 17.57
CA GLN A 163 -20.19 -28.75 18.90
C GLN A 163 -18.97 -27.81 19.09
N ALA A 164 -17.78 -28.24 18.66
CA ALA A 164 -16.58 -27.41 18.74
C ALA A 164 -16.74 -26.07 17.99
N TRP A 165 -17.37 -26.08 16.80
CA TRP A 165 -17.69 -24.86 16.07
C TRP A 165 -18.73 -23.97 16.76
N LEU A 166 -19.69 -24.54 17.49
CA LEU A 166 -20.68 -23.77 18.25
C LEU A 166 -20.04 -23.09 19.46
N GLU A 167 -19.09 -23.75 20.09
CA GLU A 167 -18.43 -23.27 21.30
C GLU A 167 -17.27 -22.30 21.03
N LEU A 168 -16.60 -22.41 19.88
CA LEU A 168 -15.41 -21.62 19.56
C LEU A 168 -15.60 -20.11 19.80
N PRO A 169 -16.65 -19.43 19.31
CA PRO A 169 -16.80 -17.99 19.55
C PRO A 169 -17.00 -17.63 21.03
N ASN A 170 -17.57 -18.54 21.83
CA ASN A 170 -17.83 -18.33 23.25
C ASN A 170 -16.55 -18.53 24.08
N ASN A 171 -15.74 -19.51 23.69
CA ASN A 171 -14.50 -19.86 24.39
C ASN A 171 -13.32 -18.95 23.99
N TYR A 172 -13.43 -18.21 22.88
CA TYR A 172 -12.41 -17.28 22.45
C TYR A 172 -12.43 -16.01 23.30
N THR A 173 -11.39 -15.82 24.11
CA THR A 173 -11.29 -14.70 25.06
C THR A 173 -9.98 -13.92 24.92
N ASP A 174 -9.01 -14.43 24.18
CA ASP A 174 -7.69 -13.85 24.02
C ASP A 174 -7.42 -13.49 22.55
N LEU A 175 -6.95 -12.26 22.31
CA LEU A 175 -6.62 -11.75 20.98
C LEU A 175 -5.18 -12.07 20.54
N ILE A 176 -4.34 -12.66 21.39
CA ILE A 176 -2.93 -12.95 21.07
C ILE A 176 -2.86 -13.94 19.89
N THR A 177 -3.62 -15.03 19.99
CA THR A 177 -3.75 -16.03 18.92
C THR A 177 -4.90 -15.64 17.99
N SER A 178 -4.72 -15.78 16.68
CA SER A 178 -5.83 -15.59 15.73
C SER A 178 -6.89 -16.66 15.94
N ILE A 179 -8.17 -16.30 15.88
CA ILE A 179 -9.26 -17.29 16.00
C ILE A 179 -9.20 -18.34 14.88
N GLU A 180 -8.63 -17.99 13.72
CA GLU A 180 -8.45 -18.89 12.57
C GLU A 180 -7.51 -20.06 12.89
N GLU A 181 -6.53 -19.85 13.77
CA GLU A 181 -5.61 -20.91 14.24
C GLU A 181 -6.30 -21.93 15.16
N LEU A 182 -7.47 -21.56 15.71
CA LEU A 182 -8.25 -22.37 16.60
C LEU A 182 -9.43 -23.07 15.92
N TYR A 183 -9.56 -22.95 14.61
CA TYR A 183 -10.64 -23.59 13.87
C TYR A 183 -10.58 -25.11 14.05
N PRO A 184 -11.71 -25.76 14.40
CA PRO A 184 -11.75 -27.20 14.52
C PRO A 184 -11.31 -27.89 13.23
N VAL A 185 -10.47 -28.92 13.36
CA VAL A 185 -9.99 -29.69 12.22
C VAL A 185 -11.12 -30.52 11.64
N LEU A 186 -11.36 -30.39 10.35
CA LEU A 186 -12.41 -31.10 9.64
C LEU A 186 -12.15 -32.65 9.68
N PRO A 187 -13.08 -33.46 10.17
CA PRO A 187 -12.97 -34.91 10.10
C PRO A 187 -12.83 -35.40 8.64
N ALA A 188 -11.93 -36.33 8.39
CA ALA A 188 -11.60 -36.79 7.03
C ALA A 188 -12.82 -37.23 6.19
N ILE A 189 -13.85 -37.79 6.85
CA ILE A 189 -15.07 -38.23 6.18
C ILE A 189 -15.91 -37.08 5.64
N ILE A 190 -15.85 -35.88 6.30
CA ILE A 190 -16.62 -34.70 5.89
C ILE A 190 -15.86 -33.91 4.84
N ALA A 191 -14.53 -34.01 4.78
CA ALA A 191 -13.68 -33.35 3.78
C ALA A 191 -14.09 -33.68 2.33
N TYR A 192 -14.85 -34.70 2.11
CA TYR A 192 -15.38 -35.08 0.79
C TYR A 192 -16.52 -34.16 0.32
N PHE A 193 -17.13 -33.36 1.22
CA PHE A 193 -18.27 -32.47 0.94
C PHE A 193 -17.92 -30.96 1.10
N ALA A 194 -16.73 -30.64 1.56
CA ALA A 194 -16.22 -29.30 1.69
C ALA A 194 -15.39 -28.89 0.48
#